data_c3845d8a882004be8397e87c07ad1407
#
_entry.id   c3845d8a882004be8397e87c07ad1407
#
_cell.length_a   1.000
_cell.length_b   1.000
_cell.length_c   1.000
_cell.angle_alpha   90.00
_cell.angle_beta   90.00
_cell.angle_gamma   90.00
#
_symmetry.space_group_name_H-M   'P 1'
#
loop_
_entity.id
_entity.type
_entity.pdbx_description
1 polymer ?
#
loop_
_entity_poly.entity_id
_entity_poly.type
_entity_poly.pdbx_seq_one_letter_code
_entity_poly.pdbx_strand_id
1 'polypeptide(L)'
;MKHKISIIVAALLIFVLALGITLYPLISNYVNQKYASTIYTKYEEMIQNVDETELQEARSLAQSYNQALAPVSSYDKEGISEASHNYDSLLNLGGNGIMGYIEIPCIQVNLPIYHGTDTETLERGVGHLLGSSLPVGGSSTHAVLSGHSGMAGQKMFTDLLQMKTGDIFYLHVLGETLAYEVDSLNTVLPHDTSLLGITDGSDLCTLITCTPIAVNSHRLLVTGHRIPFEAAKEMVEEAQQEYTEVE
;
A
#
# COMPACT_ATOMS: atom_id res chain seq x y z
N MET A 1 -8.34 57.85 7.17
CA MET A 1 -7.40 56.96 7.85
C MET A 1 -8.01 55.59 8.15
N LYS A 2 -9.19 55.50 8.77
CA LYS A 2 -9.86 54.23 9.12
C LYS A 2 -10.11 53.30 7.91
N HIS A 3 -10.53 53.79 6.74
CA HIS A 3 -10.77 52.99 5.52
C HIS A 3 -9.48 52.33 4.96
N LYS A 4 -8.34 53.02 4.99
CA LYS A 4 -7.07 52.47 4.54
C LYS A 4 -6.59 51.34 5.45
N ILE A 5 -6.78 51.49 6.77
CA ILE A 5 -6.42 50.44 7.75
C ILE A 5 -7.32 49.23 7.55
N SER A 6 -8.62 49.39 7.32
CA SER A 6 -9.56 48.29 7.05
C SER A 6 -9.20 47.52 5.79
N ILE A 7 -8.75 48.16 4.71
CA ILE A 7 -8.31 47.52 3.48
C ILE A 7 -7.02 46.72 3.72
N ILE A 8 -6.05 47.28 4.45
CA ILE A 8 -4.79 46.59 4.77
C ILE A 8 -5.05 45.33 5.62
N VAL A 9 -5.93 45.45 6.63
CA VAL A 9 -6.32 44.30 7.47
C VAL A 9 -7.01 43.20 6.64
N ALA A 10 -7.94 43.59 5.75
CA ALA A 10 -8.63 42.64 4.87
C ALA A 10 -7.61 41.94 3.91
N ALA A 11 -6.69 42.68 3.32
CA ALA A 11 -5.66 42.13 2.46
C ALA A 11 -4.74 41.16 3.22
N LEU A 12 -4.37 41.49 4.45
CA LEU A 12 -3.56 40.62 5.30
C LEU A 12 -4.30 39.32 5.66
N LEU A 13 -5.58 39.39 5.96
CA LEU A 13 -6.41 38.21 6.24
C LEU A 13 -6.53 37.30 5.02
N ILE A 14 -6.75 37.89 3.82
CA ILE A 14 -6.79 37.12 2.56
C ILE A 14 -5.43 36.47 2.29
N PHE A 15 -4.34 37.18 2.51
CA PHE A 15 -2.98 36.67 2.32
C PHE A 15 -2.69 35.48 3.26
N VAL A 16 -3.04 35.60 4.55
CA VAL A 16 -2.86 34.51 5.54
C VAL A 16 -3.71 33.30 5.17
N LEU A 17 -4.97 33.53 4.73
CA LEU A 17 -5.84 32.44 4.28
C LEU A 17 -5.27 31.73 3.04
N ALA A 18 -4.83 32.48 2.04
CA ALA A 18 -4.23 31.92 0.84
C ALA A 18 -2.95 31.14 1.16
N LEU A 19 -2.09 31.68 2.05
CA LEU A 19 -0.88 31.00 2.50
C LEU A 19 -1.22 29.70 3.26
N GLY A 20 -2.25 29.73 4.11
CA GLY A 20 -2.73 28.52 4.82
C GLY A 20 -3.22 27.44 3.84
N ILE A 21 -3.97 27.80 2.80
CA ILE A 21 -4.46 26.87 1.78
C ILE A 21 -3.30 26.28 0.98
N THR A 22 -2.30 27.07 0.61
CA THR A 22 -1.14 26.61 -0.18
C THR A 22 -0.18 25.75 0.63
N LEU A 23 -0.01 26.02 1.94
CA LEU A 23 0.86 25.25 2.82
C LEU A 23 0.19 23.98 3.38
N TYR A 24 -1.16 23.94 3.39
CA TYR A 24 -1.91 22.82 3.96
C TYR A 24 -1.50 21.44 3.39
N PRO A 25 -1.39 21.23 2.06
CA PRO A 25 -1.00 19.91 1.53
C PRO A 25 0.40 19.49 1.96
N LEU A 26 1.34 20.43 2.01
CA LEU A 26 2.74 20.15 2.40
C LEU A 26 2.83 19.74 3.88
N ILE A 27 2.18 20.51 4.77
CA ILE A 27 2.18 20.25 6.21
C ILE A 27 1.43 18.95 6.50
N SER A 28 0.26 18.75 5.89
CA SER A 28 -0.55 17.55 6.08
C SER A 28 0.20 16.30 5.61
N ASN A 29 0.83 16.33 4.44
CA ASN A 29 1.62 15.22 3.94
C ASN A 29 2.80 14.90 4.87
N TYR A 30 3.54 15.90 5.35
CA TYR A 30 4.62 15.72 6.32
C TYR A 30 4.14 15.07 7.62
N VAL A 31 3.01 15.54 8.17
CA VAL A 31 2.43 14.98 9.41
C VAL A 31 1.98 13.53 9.17
N ASN A 32 1.34 13.24 8.06
CA ASN A 32 0.87 11.89 7.73
C ASN A 32 2.03 10.91 7.48
N GLN A 33 3.10 11.33 6.80
CA GLN A 33 4.31 10.51 6.65
C GLN A 33 4.96 10.21 8.00
N LYS A 34 5.04 11.20 8.89
CA LYS A 34 5.57 11.01 10.25
C LYS A 34 4.67 10.09 11.08
N TYR A 35 3.36 10.18 10.91
CA TYR A 35 2.42 9.27 11.56
C TYR A 35 2.60 7.83 11.04
N ALA A 36 2.69 7.63 9.72
CA ALA A 36 2.94 6.32 9.11
C ALA A 36 4.28 5.72 9.60
N SER A 37 5.35 6.53 9.68
CA SER A 37 6.64 6.05 10.21
C SER A 37 6.56 5.65 11.69
N THR A 38 5.72 6.31 12.48
CA THR A 38 5.48 5.94 13.88
C THR A 38 4.72 4.62 14.00
N ILE A 39 3.74 4.38 13.11
CA ILE A 39 3.00 3.11 13.05
C ILE A 39 3.96 1.98 12.66
N TYR A 40 4.79 2.20 11.64
CA TYR A 40 5.85 1.29 11.23
C TYR A 40 6.75 0.88 12.39
N THR A 41 7.34 1.86 13.11
CA THR A 41 8.23 1.59 14.24
C THR A 41 7.53 0.77 15.34
N LYS A 42 6.26 1.10 15.64
CA LYS A 42 5.46 0.35 16.61
C LYS A 42 5.16 -1.07 16.16
N TYR A 43 4.89 -1.28 14.86
CA TYR A 43 4.69 -2.62 14.31
C TYR A 43 5.98 -3.45 14.44
N GLU A 44 7.13 -2.90 14.06
CA GLU A 44 8.43 -3.56 14.19
C GLU A 44 8.76 -3.90 15.66
N GLU A 45 8.59 -2.94 16.58
CA GLU A 45 8.78 -3.16 18.01
C GLU A 45 7.85 -4.27 18.54
N MET A 46 6.59 -4.30 18.09
CA MET A 46 5.65 -5.34 18.45
C MET A 46 6.12 -6.71 17.95
N ILE A 47 6.47 -6.82 16.66
CA ILE A 47 6.94 -8.08 16.05
C ILE A 47 8.21 -8.60 16.76
N GLN A 48 9.16 -7.73 17.11
CA GLN A 48 10.38 -8.13 17.83
C GLN A 48 10.10 -8.69 19.23
N ASN A 49 8.96 -8.37 19.82
CA ASN A 49 8.56 -8.84 21.15
C ASN A 49 7.58 -10.04 21.11
N VAL A 50 7.11 -10.44 19.93
CA VAL A 50 6.27 -11.64 19.76
C VAL A 50 7.15 -12.89 19.76
N ASP A 51 6.66 -13.96 20.38
CA ASP A 51 7.36 -15.24 20.40
C ASP A 51 7.42 -15.84 18.97
N GLU A 52 8.57 -16.43 18.63
CA GLU A 52 8.78 -17.07 17.31
C GLU A 52 7.71 -18.12 17.00
N THR A 53 7.23 -18.84 18.02
CA THR A 53 6.16 -19.84 17.86
C THR A 53 4.84 -19.19 17.41
N GLU A 54 4.51 -18.02 17.98
CA GLU A 54 3.30 -17.26 17.62
C GLU A 54 3.43 -16.69 16.20
N LEU A 55 4.60 -16.20 15.79
CA LEU A 55 4.87 -15.75 14.42
C LEU A 55 4.69 -16.88 13.42
N GLN A 56 5.23 -18.07 13.72
CA GLN A 56 5.11 -19.26 12.86
C GLN A 56 3.67 -19.75 12.78
N GLU A 57 2.90 -19.71 13.87
CA GLU A 57 1.48 -20.05 13.88
C GLU A 57 0.68 -19.06 13.01
N ALA A 58 0.87 -17.76 13.19
CA ALA A 58 0.22 -16.73 12.38
C ALA A 58 0.53 -16.89 10.88
N ARG A 59 1.79 -17.21 10.53
CA ARG A 59 2.20 -17.52 9.18
C ARG A 59 1.50 -18.75 8.62
N SER A 60 1.47 -19.83 9.38
CA SER A 60 0.82 -21.09 8.99
C SER A 60 -0.67 -20.91 8.73
N LEU A 61 -1.35 -20.14 9.56
CA LEU A 61 -2.77 -19.79 9.37
C LEU A 61 -2.99 -18.96 8.10
N ALA A 62 -2.13 -17.96 7.84
CA ALA A 62 -2.19 -17.16 6.62
C ALA A 62 -1.91 -17.99 5.36
N GLN A 63 -0.94 -18.90 5.41
CA GLN A 63 -0.66 -19.83 4.31
C GLN A 63 -1.82 -20.80 4.07
N SER A 64 -2.47 -21.29 5.12
CA SER A 64 -3.64 -22.15 5.01
C SER A 64 -4.81 -21.43 4.35
N TYR A 65 -5.02 -20.15 4.68
CA TYR A 65 -5.97 -19.28 3.98
C TYR A 65 -5.64 -19.17 2.49
N ASN A 66 -4.38 -18.88 2.15
CA ASN A 66 -3.94 -18.75 0.75
C ASN A 66 -4.12 -20.06 -0.02
N GLN A 67 -3.82 -21.20 0.58
CA GLN A 67 -4.03 -22.52 -0.02
C GLN A 67 -5.51 -22.83 -0.30
N ALA A 68 -6.40 -22.36 0.57
CA ALA A 68 -7.84 -22.52 0.37
C ALA A 68 -8.37 -21.70 -0.81
N LEU A 69 -7.70 -20.57 -1.16
CA LEU A 69 -8.04 -19.74 -2.32
C LEU A 69 -7.43 -20.26 -3.63
N ALA A 70 -6.33 -20.99 -3.61
CA ALA A 70 -5.56 -21.40 -4.79
C ALA A 70 -6.38 -22.10 -5.90
N PRO A 71 -7.44 -22.88 -5.64
CA PRO A 71 -8.29 -23.46 -6.68
C PRO A 71 -9.16 -22.45 -7.44
N VAL A 72 -9.32 -21.24 -6.91
CA VAL A 72 -10.20 -20.20 -7.46
C VAL A 72 -9.36 -19.30 -8.37
N SER A 73 -9.26 -19.65 -9.66
CA SER A 73 -8.43 -18.94 -10.66
C SER A 73 -8.99 -17.60 -11.12
N SER A 74 -10.12 -17.15 -10.60
CA SER A 74 -10.69 -15.81 -10.85
C SER A 74 -11.14 -15.23 -9.52
N TYR A 75 -10.91 -13.93 -9.32
CA TYR A 75 -11.47 -13.23 -8.17
C TYR A 75 -13.01 -13.33 -8.23
N ASP A 76 -13.56 -14.24 -7.45
CA ASP A 76 -14.98 -14.46 -7.32
C ASP A 76 -15.44 -14.13 -5.90
N LYS A 77 -16.29 -13.09 -5.80
CA LYS A 77 -16.87 -12.66 -4.53
C LYS A 77 -17.71 -13.75 -3.84
N GLU A 78 -18.26 -14.70 -4.59
CA GLU A 78 -19.18 -15.72 -4.07
C GLU A 78 -18.43 -16.89 -3.38
N GLY A 79 -17.20 -17.21 -3.83
CA GLY A 79 -16.35 -18.25 -3.20
C GLY A 79 -15.66 -17.83 -1.90
N ILE A 80 -15.71 -16.53 -1.54
CA ILE A 80 -15.05 -15.96 -0.38
C ILE A 80 -15.70 -16.37 0.96
N SER A 81 -16.94 -16.84 0.95
CA SER A 81 -17.77 -16.97 2.16
C SER A 81 -17.25 -17.97 3.19
N GLU A 82 -16.53 -19.02 2.81
CA GLU A 82 -15.98 -19.99 3.76
C GLU A 82 -14.58 -19.61 4.28
N ALA A 83 -13.73 -19.03 3.42
CA ALA A 83 -12.40 -18.56 3.81
C ALA A 83 -12.46 -17.29 4.69
N SER A 84 -13.55 -16.51 4.62
CA SER A 84 -13.66 -15.22 5.31
C SER A 84 -13.98 -15.29 6.81
N HIS A 85 -14.35 -16.45 7.37
CA HIS A 85 -14.83 -16.54 8.76
C HIS A 85 -13.83 -16.09 9.83
N ASN A 86 -12.51 -16.06 9.52
CA ASN A 86 -11.47 -15.63 10.44
C ASN A 86 -10.55 -14.55 9.82
N TYR A 87 -10.91 -13.97 8.68
CA TYR A 87 -10.07 -13.06 7.94
C TYR A 87 -9.51 -11.90 8.80
N ASP A 88 -10.36 -11.23 9.57
CA ASP A 88 -9.98 -10.08 10.38
C ASP A 88 -9.03 -10.42 11.54
N SER A 89 -8.91 -11.70 11.89
CA SER A 89 -7.98 -12.17 12.90
C SER A 89 -6.63 -12.61 12.34
N LEU A 90 -6.56 -12.91 11.04
CA LEU A 90 -5.33 -13.33 10.39
C LEU A 90 -4.36 -12.15 10.25
N LEU A 91 -3.08 -12.35 10.59
CA LEU A 91 -2.05 -11.30 10.57
C LEU A 91 -2.35 -10.08 11.48
N ASN A 92 -3.25 -10.20 12.45
CA ASN A 92 -3.67 -9.12 13.34
C ASN A 92 -3.10 -9.28 14.76
N LEU A 93 -1.80 -9.53 14.89
CA LEU A 93 -1.12 -9.78 16.17
C LEU A 93 -1.27 -8.61 17.15
N GLY A 94 -1.29 -7.37 16.64
CA GLY A 94 -1.48 -6.17 17.47
C GLY A 94 -2.93 -5.85 17.83
N GLY A 95 -3.92 -6.58 17.33
CA GLY A 95 -5.35 -6.32 17.56
C GLY A 95 -5.86 -4.98 17.00
N ASN A 96 -5.09 -4.31 16.13
CA ASN A 96 -5.37 -2.99 15.56
C ASN A 96 -5.67 -3.02 14.05
N GLY A 97 -5.80 -4.20 13.47
CA GLY A 97 -6.09 -4.44 12.07
C GLY A 97 -4.91 -4.29 11.11
N ILE A 98 -3.68 -4.11 11.62
CA ILE A 98 -2.48 -3.98 10.80
C ILE A 98 -1.92 -5.37 10.50
N MET A 99 -1.82 -5.73 9.22
CA MET A 99 -1.23 -6.97 8.72
C MET A 99 0.30 -6.85 8.57
N GLY A 100 0.78 -5.66 8.28
CA GLY A 100 2.16 -5.34 7.94
C GLY A 100 2.25 -3.94 7.35
N TYR A 101 3.30 -3.69 6.56
CA TYR A 101 3.42 -2.43 5.83
C TYR A 101 4.05 -2.66 4.44
N ILE A 102 3.77 -1.72 3.54
CA ILE A 102 4.36 -1.68 2.20
C ILE A 102 5.36 -0.54 2.10
N GLU A 103 6.50 -0.80 1.49
CA GLU A 103 7.52 0.17 1.13
C GLU A 103 7.73 0.17 -0.38
N ILE A 104 7.71 1.38 -1.00
CA ILE A 104 7.97 1.57 -2.43
C ILE A 104 9.03 2.67 -2.57
N PRO A 105 10.32 2.30 -2.66
CA PRO A 105 11.43 3.25 -2.58
C PRO A 105 11.42 4.32 -3.68
N CYS A 106 11.17 3.94 -4.94
CA CYS A 106 11.22 4.84 -6.10
C CYS A 106 10.23 6.02 -6.01
N ILE A 107 9.14 5.85 -5.28
CA ILE A 107 8.14 6.90 -5.04
C ILE A 107 8.05 7.29 -3.55
N GLN A 108 8.97 6.85 -2.70
CA GLN A 108 9.03 7.19 -1.27
C GLN A 108 7.70 6.97 -0.53
N VAL A 109 7.09 5.82 -0.72
CA VAL A 109 5.88 5.38 -0.02
C VAL A 109 6.26 4.37 1.06
N ASN A 110 5.74 4.58 2.28
CA ASN A 110 5.78 3.63 3.37
C ASN A 110 4.45 3.73 4.11
N LEU A 111 3.59 2.71 3.98
CA LEU A 111 2.21 2.74 4.46
C LEU A 111 1.84 1.43 5.16
N PRO A 112 1.05 1.49 6.26
CA PRO A 112 0.49 0.29 6.87
C PRO A 112 -0.52 -0.39 5.94
N ILE A 113 -0.55 -1.72 6.01
CA ILE A 113 -1.52 -2.58 5.32
C ILE A 113 -2.57 -3.01 6.35
N TYR A 114 -3.82 -2.71 6.06
CA TYR A 114 -4.98 -3.05 6.89
C TYR A 114 -5.86 -4.10 6.23
N HIS A 115 -6.73 -4.73 7.02
CA HIS A 115 -7.78 -5.59 6.52
C HIS A 115 -8.85 -4.79 5.77
N GLY A 116 -9.32 -5.35 4.64
CA GLY A 116 -10.42 -4.78 3.87
C GLY A 116 -10.06 -3.54 3.05
N THR A 117 -11.03 -3.08 2.27
CA THR A 117 -10.90 -1.91 1.37
C THR A 117 -12.07 -0.95 1.52
N ASP A 118 -12.67 -0.89 2.73
CA ASP A 118 -13.70 0.09 3.04
C ASP A 118 -13.10 1.51 3.17
N THR A 119 -13.96 2.51 3.18
CA THR A 119 -13.54 3.93 3.19
C THR A 119 -12.66 4.26 4.38
N GLU A 120 -13.01 3.78 5.58
CA GLU A 120 -12.25 4.07 6.81
C GLU A 120 -10.83 3.48 6.74
N THR A 121 -10.71 2.25 6.24
CA THR A 121 -9.44 1.57 6.02
C THR A 121 -8.56 2.35 5.03
N LEU A 122 -9.11 2.72 3.87
CA LEU A 122 -8.36 3.40 2.83
C LEU A 122 -7.98 4.86 3.18
N GLU A 123 -8.66 5.49 4.12
CA GLU A 123 -8.27 6.80 4.68
C GLU A 123 -7.04 6.68 5.61
N ARG A 124 -6.79 5.50 6.19
CA ARG A 124 -5.71 5.27 7.15
C ARG A 124 -4.42 4.71 6.52
N GLY A 125 -4.55 4.00 5.39
CA GLY A 125 -3.43 3.34 4.74
C GLY A 125 -3.83 2.56 3.51
N VAL A 126 -3.13 1.47 3.29
CA VAL A 126 -3.39 0.51 2.22
C VAL A 126 -4.31 -0.58 2.75
N GLY A 127 -5.33 -0.92 1.98
CA GLY A 127 -6.27 -1.98 2.31
C GLY A 127 -6.00 -3.25 1.53
N HIS A 128 -5.97 -4.39 2.20
CA HIS A 128 -5.89 -5.71 1.56
C HIS A 128 -7.27 -6.10 1.02
N LEU A 129 -7.33 -6.47 -0.27
CA LEU A 129 -8.58 -6.88 -0.93
C LEU A 129 -9.01 -8.27 -0.41
N LEU A 130 -10.12 -8.32 0.33
CA LEU A 130 -10.70 -9.57 0.80
C LEU A 130 -10.94 -10.53 -0.38
N GLY A 131 -10.49 -11.78 -0.24
CA GLY A 131 -10.57 -12.80 -1.29
C GLY A 131 -9.38 -12.86 -2.23
N SER A 132 -8.40 -11.97 -2.09
CA SER A 132 -7.05 -12.17 -2.60
C SER A 132 -6.18 -12.89 -1.57
N SER A 133 -5.01 -13.38 -1.98
CA SER A 133 -4.07 -14.02 -1.06
C SER A 133 -3.57 -13.03 -0.01
N LEU A 134 -3.47 -13.47 1.23
CA LEU A 134 -2.81 -12.71 2.29
C LEU A 134 -1.33 -12.44 1.92
N PRO A 135 -0.78 -11.29 2.32
CA PRO A 135 0.52 -10.81 1.84
C PRO A 135 1.72 -11.49 2.53
N VAL A 136 1.70 -12.82 2.61
CA VAL A 136 2.79 -13.66 3.16
C VAL A 136 3.56 -14.39 2.09
N GLY A 137 3.25 -14.15 0.81
CA GLY A 137 3.87 -14.79 -0.34
C GLY A 137 3.58 -16.30 -0.44
N GLY A 138 4.25 -16.93 -1.38
CA GLY A 138 4.19 -18.36 -1.63
C GLY A 138 3.78 -18.71 -3.06
N SER A 139 4.03 -19.95 -3.45
CA SER A 139 3.63 -20.44 -4.78
C SER A 139 2.11 -20.47 -4.93
N SER A 140 1.62 -20.06 -6.09
CA SER A 140 0.19 -19.92 -6.39
C SER A 140 -0.52 -18.95 -5.44
N THR A 141 0.09 -17.79 -5.20
CA THR A 141 -0.52 -16.69 -4.45
C THR A 141 -0.58 -15.40 -5.26
N HIS A 142 -1.59 -14.58 -4.99
CA HIS A 142 -1.73 -13.25 -5.57
C HIS A 142 -2.34 -12.31 -4.52
N ALA A 143 -1.50 -11.55 -3.83
CA ALA A 143 -1.95 -10.53 -2.88
C ALA A 143 -2.38 -9.27 -3.64
N VAL A 144 -3.49 -8.65 -3.23
CA VAL A 144 -4.00 -7.42 -3.86
C VAL A 144 -4.16 -6.34 -2.80
N LEU A 145 -3.46 -5.23 -3.00
CA LEU A 145 -3.40 -4.11 -2.08
C LEU A 145 -3.95 -2.84 -2.75
N SER A 146 -4.94 -2.22 -2.13
CA SER A 146 -5.60 -1.01 -2.64
C SER A 146 -5.25 0.22 -1.81
N GLY A 147 -5.01 1.34 -2.47
CA GLY A 147 -4.77 2.62 -1.83
C GLY A 147 -5.34 3.79 -2.63
N HIS A 148 -5.70 4.86 -1.94
CA HIS A 148 -6.21 6.07 -2.59
C HIS A 148 -5.17 6.77 -3.45
N SER A 149 -5.64 7.51 -4.48
CA SER A 149 -4.87 8.48 -5.24
C SER A 149 -5.50 9.87 -5.18
N GLY A 150 -4.66 10.92 -5.23
CA GLY A 150 -5.12 12.31 -5.32
C GLY A 150 -5.76 12.86 -4.04
N MET A 151 -5.51 12.26 -2.88
CA MET A 151 -5.99 12.79 -1.60
C MET A 151 -5.22 14.05 -1.21
N ALA A 152 -5.96 15.10 -0.84
CA ALA A 152 -5.34 16.33 -0.34
C ALA A 152 -4.64 16.05 1.01
N GLY A 153 -3.32 16.19 1.04
CA GLY A 153 -2.52 16.06 2.26
C GLY A 153 -2.08 14.64 2.63
N GLN A 154 -2.37 13.64 1.79
CA GLN A 154 -1.85 12.28 1.93
C GLN A 154 -1.35 11.76 0.59
N LYS A 155 -0.08 11.34 0.55
CA LYS A 155 0.53 10.83 -0.68
C LYS A 155 -0.11 9.52 -1.13
N MET A 156 -0.33 8.60 -0.21
CA MET A 156 -0.89 7.26 -0.47
C MET A 156 -0.31 6.64 -1.75
N PHE A 157 -1.14 6.14 -2.66
CA PHE A 157 -0.77 5.57 -3.94
C PHE A 157 -0.86 6.58 -5.11
N THR A 158 -0.84 7.88 -4.83
CA THR A 158 -0.93 8.95 -5.87
C THR A 158 0.16 8.81 -6.92
N ASP A 159 1.38 8.48 -6.49
CA ASP A 159 2.55 8.40 -7.36
C ASP A 159 2.78 7.01 -7.98
N LEU A 160 1.89 6.03 -7.81
CA LEU A 160 1.98 4.74 -8.52
C LEU A 160 2.04 4.91 -10.04
N LEU A 161 1.49 6.01 -10.58
CA LEU A 161 1.60 6.36 -12.00
C LEU A 161 3.03 6.62 -12.48
N GLN A 162 3.97 6.86 -11.56
CA GLN A 162 5.38 7.11 -11.87
C GLN A 162 6.20 5.80 -11.89
N MET A 163 5.64 4.71 -11.37
CA MET A 163 6.30 3.40 -11.40
C MET A 163 6.41 2.88 -12.83
N LYS A 164 7.41 2.04 -13.04
CA LYS A 164 7.69 1.37 -14.32
C LYS A 164 8.09 -0.08 -14.06
N THR A 165 8.10 -0.88 -15.11
CA THR A 165 8.63 -2.25 -15.10
C THR A 165 10.08 -2.26 -14.63
N GLY A 166 10.42 -3.18 -13.72
CA GLY A 166 11.71 -3.28 -13.07
C GLY A 166 11.84 -2.49 -11.77
N ASP A 167 10.86 -1.64 -11.41
CA ASP A 167 10.84 -1.00 -10.09
C ASP A 167 10.55 -2.03 -9.00
N ILE A 168 11.09 -1.80 -7.80
CA ILE A 168 10.98 -2.70 -6.66
C ILE A 168 10.04 -2.11 -5.60
N PHE A 169 9.22 -2.98 -5.01
CA PHE A 169 8.52 -2.69 -3.77
C PHE A 169 8.62 -3.85 -2.78
N TYR A 170 8.45 -3.55 -1.50
CA TYR A 170 8.59 -4.50 -0.41
C TYR A 170 7.31 -4.60 0.40
N LEU A 171 7.00 -5.83 0.86
CA LEU A 171 6.00 -6.07 1.89
C LEU A 171 6.72 -6.58 3.14
N HIS A 172 6.49 -5.94 4.27
CA HIS A 172 7.05 -6.32 5.56
C HIS A 172 5.94 -6.90 6.42
N VAL A 173 5.97 -8.22 6.62
CA VAL A 173 4.90 -8.95 7.30
C VAL A 173 5.50 -10.02 8.20
N LEU A 174 5.06 -10.09 9.46
CA LEU A 174 5.54 -11.07 10.45
C LEU A 174 7.07 -11.12 10.57
N GLY A 175 7.74 -9.97 10.48
CA GLY A 175 9.21 -9.87 10.59
C GLY A 175 9.97 -10.28 9.32
N GLU A 176 9.29 -10.67 8.25
CA GLU A 176 9.91 -10.95 6.96
C GLU A 176 9.70 -9.82 5.96
N THR A 177 10.69 -9.61 5.11
CA THR A 177 10.63 -8.69 3.98
C THR A 177 10.46 -9.49 2.68
N LEU A 178 9.34 -9.27 2.01
CA LEU A 178 9.01 -9.86 0.72
C LEU A 178 9.27 -8.84 -0.37
N ALA A 179 10.20 -9.10 -1.29
CA ALA A 179 10.53 -8.20 -2.38
C ALA A 179 9.81 -8.60 -3.66
N TYR A 180 9.25 -7.61 -4.36
CA TYR A 180 8.56 -7.80 -5.64
C TYR A 180 9.13 -6.84 -6.68
N GLU A 181 9.41 -7.38 -7.86
CA GLU A 181 9.79 -6.61 -9.05
C GLU A 181 8.56 -6.39 -9.94
N VAL A 182 8.32 -5.15 -10.37
CA VAL A 182 7.17 -4.79 -11.21
C VAL A 182 7.30 -5.38 -12.61
N ASP A 183 6.35 -6.22 -13.00
CA ASP A 183 6.24 -6.81 -14.32
C ASP A 183 5.42 -5.97 -15.30
N SER A 184 4.32 -5.39 -14.79
CA SER A 184 3.35 -4.71 -15.65
C SER A 184 2.57 -3.61 -14.94
N LEU A 185 2.17 -2.62 -15.74
CA LEU A 185 1.22 -1.58 -15.35
C LEU A 185 0.04 -1.63 -16.31
N ASN A 186 -1.16 -1.86 -15.78
CA ASN A 186 -2.38 -1.98 -16.56
C ASN A 186 -3.45 -1.00 -16.08
N THR A 187 -4.15 -0.36 -17.02
CA THR A 187 -5.30 0.48 -16.70
C THR A 187 -6.57 -0.24 -17.12
N VAL A 188 -7.44 -0.50 -16.15
CA VAL A 188 -8.68 -1.29 -16.35
C VAL A 188 -9.91 -0.53 -15.85
N LEU A 189 -11.09 -1.00 -16.21
CA LEU A 189 -12.35 -0.48 -15.64
C LEU A 189 -12.50 -0.92 -14.17
N PRO A 190 -13.24 -0.17 -13.33
CA PRO A 190 -13.36 -0.45 -11.89
C PRO A 190 -13.89 -1.84 -11.52
N HIS A 191 -14.64 -2.47 -12.41
CA HIS A 191 -15.23 -3.80 -12.20
C HIS A 191 -14.46 -4.92 -12.92
N ASP A 192 -13.38 -4.59 -13.62
CA ASP A 192 -12.57 -5.58 -14.31
C ASP A 192 -11.53 -6.15 -13.34
N THR A 193 -11.76 -7.38 -12.93
CA THR A 193 -10.90 -8.15 -12.01
C THR A 193 -10.13 -9.27 -12.70
N SER A 194 -10.13 -9.31 -14.03
CA SER A 194 -9.55 -10.39 -14.84
C SER A 194 -8.05 -10.59 -14.62
N LEU A 195 -7.34 -9.52 -14.19
CA LEU A 195 -5.89 -9.55 -13.92
C LEU A 195 -5.55 -9.80 -12.44
N LEU A 196 -6.55 -10.07 -11.58
CA LEU A 196 -6.36 -10.28 -10.15
C LEU A 196 -6.43 -11.75 -9.73
N GLY A 197 -6.56 -12.66 -10.69
CA GLY A 197 -6.61 -14.10 -10.45
C GLY A 197 -5.28 -14.67 -9.99
N ILE A 198 -5.33 -15.80 -9.27
CA ILE A 198 -4.14 -16.55 -8.85
C ILE A 198 -3.59 -17.31 -10.05
N THR A 199 -2.31 -17.10 -10.35
CA THR A 199 -1.58 -17.83 -11.40
C THR A 199 -0.81 -18.98 -10.78
N ASP A 200 -1.00 -20.20 -11.30
CA ASP A 200 -0.36 -21.39 -10.77
C ASP A 200 1.17 -21.28 -10.79
N GLY A 201 1.79 -21.63 -9.67
CA GLY A 201 3.24 -21.57 -9.47
C GLY A 201 3.80 -20.16 -9.22
N SER A 202 3.03 -19.09 -9.41
CA SER A 202 3.50 -17.71 -9.25
C SER A 202 3.26 -17.19 -7.84
N ASP A 203 4.13 -16.26 -7.40
CA ASP A 203 3.97 -15.44 -6.21
C ASP A 203 3.87 -13.97 -6.67
N LEU A 204 2.63 -13.45 -6.69
CA LEU A 204 2.31 -12.13 -7.24
C LEU A 204 1.75 -11.19 -6.18
N CYS A 205 2.03 -9.90 -6.38
CA CYS A 205 1.38 -8.83 -5.64
C CYS A 205 0.94 -7.72 -6.60
N THR A 206 -0.33 -7.29 -6.52
CA THR A 206 -0.86 -6.18 -7.31
C THR A 206 -1.24 -5.01 -6.41
N LEU A 207 -0.71 -3.82 -6.74
CA LEU A 207 -1.07 -2.55 -6.13
C LEU A 207 -2.14 -1.88 -6.99
N ILE A 208 -3.25 -1.46 -6.35
CA ILE A 208 -4.40 -0.86 -7.05
C ILE A 208 -4.61 0.58 -6.58
N THR A 209 -4.80 1.48 -7.54
CA THR A 209 -5.27 2.84 -7.24
C THR A 209 -6.22 3.37 -8.29
N CYS A 210 -6.92 4.47 -7.96
CA CYS A 210 -7.82 5.14 -8.90
C CYS A 210 -7.04 5.99 -9.92
N THR A 211 -7.49 5.98 -11.18
CA THR A 211 -6.90 6.79 -12.26
C THR A 211 -7.98 7.21 -13.28
N PRO A 212 -7.85 8.36 -14.02
CA PRO A 212 -6.97 9.49 -13.71
C PRO A 212 -7.31 10.15 -12.37
N ILE A 213 -6.36 10.85 -11.75
CA ILE A 213 -6.58 11.57 -10.49
C ILE A 213 -7.76 12.52 -10.63
N ALA A 214 -8.60 12.60 -9.60
CA ALA A 214 -9.86 13.37 -9.52
C ALA A 214 -11.00 12.89 -10.45
N VAL A 215 -10.74 12.12 -11.49
CA VAL A 215 -11.78 11.53 -12.37
C VAL A 215 -12.18 10.14 -11.88
N ASN A 216 -11.20 9.31 -11.49
CA ASN A 216 -11.36 7.99 -10.88
C ASN A 216 -12.17 6.97 -11.73
N SER A 217 -12.21 7.18 -13.05
CA SER A 217 -13.00 6.36 -13.99
C SER A 217 -12.41 4.97 -14.21
N HIS A 218 -11.13 4.78 -13.94
CA HIS A 218 -10.39 3.53 -14.12
C HIS A 218 -9.63 3.15 -12.86
N ARG A 219 -8.98 1.99 -12.89
CA ARG A 219 -8.01 1.53 -11.91
C ARG A 219 -6.67 1.31 -12.58
N LEU A 220 -5.60 1.82 -11.97
CA LEU A 220 -4.24 1.43 -12.29
C LEU A 220 -3.89 0.19 -11.46
N LEU A 221 -3.42 -0.84 -12.12
CA LEU A 221 -2.88 -2.06 -11.54
C LEU A 221 -1.38 -2.09 -11.78
N VAL A 222 -0.58 -2.12 -10.72
CA VAL A 222 0.88 -2.33 -10.77
C VAL A 222 1.13 -3.71 -10.21
N THR A 223 1.46 -4.67 -11.07
CA THR A 223 1.67 -6.07 -10.70
C THR A 223 3.15 -6.39 -10.70
N GLY A 224 3.62 -7.01 -9.62
CA GLY A 224 4.98 -7.53 -9.50
C GLY A 224 5.01 -8.98 -9.09
N HIS A 225 6.11 -9.65 -9.45
CA HIS A 225 6.43 -11.02 -9.04
C HIS A 225 7.48 -11.01 -7.92
N ARG A 226 7.47 -12.06 -7.14
CA ARG A 226 8.41 -12.29 -6.05
C ARG A 226 9.84 -12.48 -6.55
N ILE A 227 10.80 -11.75 -5.97
CA ILE A 227 12.23 -11.95 -6.20
C ILE A 227 12.98 -12.13 -4.87
N PRO A 228 14.22 -12.67 -4.88
CA PRO A 228 15.06 -12.73 -3.69
C PRO A 228 15.35 -11.33 -3.15
N PHE A 229 15.28 -11.16 -1.82
CA PHE A 229 15.48 -9.86 -1.16
C PHE A 229 16.84 -9.24 -1.47
N GLU A 230 17.92 -10.03 -1.46
CA GLU A 230 19.26 -9.54 -1.76
C GLU A 230 19.38 -9.00 -3.20
N ALA A 231 18.77 -9.67 -4.17
CA ALA A 231 18.73 -9.19 -5.55
C ALA A 231 17.96 -7.85 -5.66
N ALA A 232 16.82 -7.75 -4.98
CA ALA A 232 16.04 -6.52 -4.94
C ALA A 232 16.81 -5.34 -4.33
N LYS A 233 17.58 -5.61 -3.28
CA LYS A 233 18.40 -4.60 -2.62
C LYS A 233 19.49 -4.06 -3.54
N GLU A 234 20.19 -4.94 -4.25
CA GLU A 234 21.20 -4.56 -5.24
C GLU A 234 20.58 -3.68 -6.34
N MET A 235 19.42 -4.07 -6.89
CA MET A 235 18.72 -3.29 -7.93
C MET A 235 18.33 -1.89 -7.46
N VAL A 236 17.86 -1.74 -6.21
CA VAL A 236 17.49 -0.43 -5.64
C VAL A 236 18.74 0.43 -5.40
N GLU A 237 19.84 -0.15 -4.91
CA GLU A 237 21.10 0.57 -4.70
C GLU A 237 21.69 1.06 -6.03
N GLU A 238 21.68 0.24 -7.07
CA GLU A 238 22.13 0.61 -8.42
C GLU A 238 21.29 1.76 -9.01
N ALA A 239 19.96 1.67 -8.91
CA ALA A 239 19.06 2.72 -9.39
C ALA A 239 19.28 4.06 -8.67
N GLN A 240 19.60 4.04 -7.37
CA GLN A 240 19.92 5.25 -6.59
C GLN A 240 21.26 5.86 -6.98
N GLN A 241 22.28 5.04 -7.31
CA GLN A 241 23.58 5.52 -7.76
C GLN A 241 23.49 6.19 -9.13
N GLU A 242 22.74 5.60 -10.07
CA GLU A 242 22.53 6.20 -11.41
C GLU A 242 21.85 7.57 -11.34
N TYR A 243 20.92 7.76 -10.38
CA TYR A 243 20.27 9.06 -10.14
C TYR A 243 21.24 10.13 -9.63
N THR A 244 22.21 9.75 -8.78
CA THR A 244 23.20 10.67 -8.19
C THR A 244 24.32 11.06 -9.16
N GLU A 245 24.59 10.26 -10.19
CA GLU A 245 25.63 10.56 -11.21
C GLU A 245 25.12 11.49 -12.33
N VAL A 246 23.81 11.72 -12.44
CA VAL A 246 23.16 12.54 -13.49
C VAL A 246 22.87 13.99 -13.02
N GLU A 247 22.99 14.29 -11.72
CA GLU A 247 22.89 15.66 -11.16
C GLU A 247 24.27 16.34 -11.07
#